data_612f5d3ba6dd259ceb2c2cb549fb174e
#
_entry.id   612f5d3ba6dd259ceb2c2cb549fb174e
#
_cell.length_a   1.000
_cell.length_b   1.000
_cell.length_c   1.000
_cell.angle_alpha   90.00
_cell.angle_beta   90.00
_cell.angle_gamma   90.00
#
_symmetry.space_group_name_H-M   'P 1'
#
loop_
_entity.id
_entity.type
_entity.pdbx_description
1 polymer ?
#
loop_
_entity_poly.entity_id
_entity_poly.type
_entity_poly.pdbx_seq_one_letter_code
_entity_poly.pdbx_strand_id
1 'polypeptide(L)'
;MRYMFLVILMTAVMIGLITWATRPELLQEQYDKVAAPIEQHFAEKRAAAWQAAKEQAWKKWMTRVRLPSDCTQPATALRSLECKNALQLQANYFERDWKDRIAGGWRPEGVD
;
A
#
# COMPACT_ATOMS: atom_id res chain seq x y z
N MET A 1 -1.40 31.83 -58.09
CA MET A 1 -2.43 30.99 -57.45
C MET A 1 -1.87 29.67 -56.85
N ARG A 2 -1.00 28.99 -57.54
CA ARG A 2 -0.40 27.73 -57.02
C ARG A 2 0.38 27.91 -55.69
N TYR A 3 1.10 29.01 -55.55
CA TYR A 3 1.88 29.27 -54.33
C TYR A 3 1.00 29.65 -53.13
N MET A 4 -0.12 30.30 -53.33
CA MET A 4 -1.05 30.61 -52.22
C MET A 4 -1.67 29.35 -51.62
N PHE A 5 -2.02 28.36 -52.46
CA PHE A 5 -2.54 27.09 -51.96
C PHE A 5 -1.51 26.31 -51.15
N LEU A 6 -0.25 26.32 -51.60
CA LEU A 6 0.84 25.65 -50.85
C LEU A 6 1.11 26.30 -49.49
N VAL A 7 1.07 27.63 -49.42
CA VAL A 7 1.27 28.35 -48.14
C VAL A 7 0.13 28.08 -47.17
N ILE A 8 -1.12 28.07 -47.66
CA ILE A 8 -2.29 27.77 -46.82
C ILE A 8 -2.23 26.32 -46.31
N LEU A 9 -1.82 25.37 -47.14
CA LEU A 9 -1.72 23.98 -46.78
C LEU A 9 -0.60 23.74 -45.73
N MET A 10 0.54 24.40 -45.92
CA MET A 10 1.65 24.31 -44.96
C MET A 10 1.31 24.94 -43.61
N THR A 11 0.61 26.08 -43.60
CA THR A 11 0.18 26.69 -42.34
C THR A 11 -0.85 25.85 -41.61
N ALA A 12 -1.80 25.22 -42.31
CA ALA A 12 -2.78 24.33 -41.71
C ALA A 12 -2.12 23.08 -41.09
N VAL A 13 -1.13 22.49 -41.76
CA VAL A 13 -0.36 21.36 -41.23
C VAL A 13 0.43 21.76 -39.99
N MET A 14 1.08 22.93 -40.01
CA MET A 14 1.85 23.40 -38.84
C MET A 14 0.94 23.70 -37.64
N ILE A 15 -0.22 24.31 -37.85
CA ILE A 15 -1.20 24.54 -36.79
C ILE A 15 -1.72 23.20 -36.23
N GLY A 16 -1.99 22.24 -37.08
CA GLY A 16 -2.41 20.89 -36.67
C GLY A 16 -1.37 20.18 -35.82
N LEU A 17 -0.09 20.26 -36.22
CA LEU A 17 1.03 19.66 -35.44
C LEU A 17 1.24 20.33 -34.08
N ILE A 18 1.14 21.68 -34.06
CA ILE A 18 1.30 22.44 -32.83
C ILE A 18 0.15 22.14 -31.86
N THR A 19 -1.09 22.07 -32.32
CA THR A 19 -2.26 21.73 -31.49
C THR A 19 -2.19 20.30 -30.99
N TRP A 20 -1.66 19.37 -31.75
CA TRP A 20 -1.46 17.99 -31.31
C TRP A 20 -0.34 17.88 -30.27
N ALA A 21 0.79 18.56 -30.48
CA ALA A 21 1.93 18.55 -29.58
C ALA A 21 1.68 19.29 -28.25
N THR A 22 0.72 20.23 -28.22
CA THR A 22 0.38 21.00 -27.00
C THR A 22 -0.79 20.43 -26.20
N ARG A 23 -1.29 19.23 -26.53
CA ARG A 23 -2.29 18.55 -25.69
C ARG A 23 -1.63 17.65 -24.66
N PRO A 24 -1.28 18.16 -23.47
CA PRO A 24 -0.71 17.35 -22.40
C PRO A 24 -1.71 16.32 -21.84
N GLU A 25 -3.01 16.56 -22.04
CA GLU A 25 -4.08 15.69 -21.56
C GLU A 25 -4.02 14.28 -22.15
N LEU A 26 -3.74 14.15 -23.45
CA LEU A 26 -3.64 12.84 -24.12
C LEU A 26 -2.41 12.05 -23.66
N LEU A 27 -1.29 12.73 -23.44
CA LEU A 27 -0.08 12.10 -22.91
C LEU A 27 -0.26 11.65 -21.46
N GLN A 28 -0.95 12.47 -20.66
CA GLN A 28 -1.26 12.14 -19.26
C GLN A 28 -2.18 10.92 -19.18
N GLU A 29 -3.22 10.87 -20.01
CA GLU A 29 -4.13 9.74 -20.06
C GLU A 29 -3.43 8.43 -20.44
N GLN A 30 -2.53 8.45 -21.43
CA GLN A 30 -1.74 7.29 -21.81
C GLN A 30 -0.76 6.88 -20.73
N TYR A 31 -0.12 7.85 -20.09
CA TYR A 31 0.78 7.60 -18.97
C TYR A 31 0.05 6.93 -17.81
N ASP A 32 -1.11 7.42 -17.44
CA ASP A 32 -1.93 6.86 -16.37
C ASP A 32 -2.38 5.42 -16.67
N LYS A 33 -2.72 5.11 -17.93
CA LYS A 33 -3.08 3.75 -18.34
C LYS A 33 -1.94 2.75 -18.23
N VAL A 34 -0.70 3.19 -18.39
CA VAL A 34 0.49 2.33 -18.32
C VAL A 34 1.07 2.29 -16.91
N ALA A 35 1.12 3.43 -16.23
CA ALA A 35 1.75 3.57 -14.92
C ALA A 35 0.86 3.09 -13.77
N ALA A 36 -0.46 3.32 -13.84
CA ALA A 36 -1.40 2.96 -12.78
C ALA A 36 -1.37 1.47 -12.39
N PRO A 37 -1.40 0.48 -13.32
CA PRO A 37 -1.30 -0.94 -12.95
C PRO A 37 0.05 -1.31 -12.35
N ILE A 38 1.14 -0.66 -12.74
CA ILE A 38 2.48 -0.89 -12.18
C ILE A 38 2.55 -0.37 -10.75
N GLU A 39 2.06 0.84 -10.49
CA GLU A 39 2.00 1.43 -9.15
C GLU A 39 1.12 0.60 -8.21
N GLN A 40 -0.03 0.13 -8.69
CA GLN A 40 -0.92 -0.77 -7.95
C GLN A 40 -0.21 -2.07 -7.56
N HIS A 41 0.51 -2.68 -8.48
CA HIS A 41 1.27 -3.91 -8.22
C HIS A 41 2.34 -3.71 -7.13
N PHE A 42 3.10 -2.62 -7.18
CA PHE A 42 4.08 -2.28 -6.16
C PHE A 42 3.43 -1.94 -4.81
N ALA A 43 2.29 -1.25 -4.81
CA ALA A 43 1.55 -0.95 -3.61
C ALA A 43 1.03 -2.22 -2.93
N GLU A 44 0.50 -3.18 -3.68
CA GLU A 44 0.05 -4.48 -3.19
C GLU A 44 1.20 -5.29 -2.60
N LYS A 45 2.36 -5.33 -3.28
CA LYS A 45 3.56 -6.00 -2.76
C LYS A 45 4.05 -5.38 -1.45
N ARG A 46 4.08 -4.05 -1.36
CA ARG A 46 4.44 -3.35 -0.11
C ARG A 46 3.47 -3.66 1.02
N ALA A 47 2.16 -3.63 0.74
CA ALA A 47 1.14 -3.96 1.71
C ALA A 47 1.27 -5.40 2.20
N ALA A 48 1.52 -6.37 1.31
CA ALA A 48 1.75 -7.77 1.67
C ALA A 48 3.01 -7.94 2.51
N ALA A 49 4.11 -7.24 2.20
CA ALA A 49 5.34 -7.26 2.97
C ALA A 49 5.14 -6.68 4.38
N TRP A 50 4.39 -5.60 4.53
CA TRP A 50 4.01 -5.02 5.82
C TRP A 50 3.20 -5.99 6.66
N GLN A 51 2.19 -6.65 6.07
CA GLN A 51 1.38 -7.63 6.77
C GLN A 51 2.20 -8.84 7.23
N ALA A 52 3.05 -9.38 6.37
CA ALA A 52 3.94 -10.48 6.72
C ALA A 52 4.91 -10.10 7.87
N ALA A 53 5.48 -8.90 7.83
CA ALA A 53 6.35 -8.40 8.88
C ALA A 53 5.60 -8.22 10.21
N LYS A 54 4.38 -7.72 10.15
CA LYS A 54 3.51 -7.56 11.34
C LYS A 54 3.14 -8.90 11.96
N GLU A 55 2.80 -9.89 11.15
CA GLU A 55 2.50 -11.25 11.64
C GLU A 55 3.72 -11.89 12.32
N GLN A 56 4.89 -11.75 11.73
CA GLN A 56 6.13 -12.25 12.35
C GLN A 56 6.43 -11.54 13.66
N ALA A 57 6.24 -10.23 13.72
CA ALA A 57 6.40 -9.45 14.94
C ALA A 57 5.41 -9.89 16.04
N TRP A 58 4.16 -10.16 15.64
CA TRP A 58 3.14 -10.70 16.55
C TRP A 58 3.52 -12.07 17.10
N LYS A 59 4.01 -12.97 16.27
CA LYS A 59 4.49 -14.29 16.70
C LYS A 59 5.63 -14.16 17.72
N LYS A 60 6.59 -13.27 17.46
CA LYS A 60 7.67 -12.97 18.41
C LYS A 60 7.16 -12.38 19.71
N TRP A 61 6.19 -11.48 19.64
CA TRP A 61 5.55 -10.91 20.82
C TRP A 61 4.92 -12.00 21.68
N MET A 62 4.15 -12.89 21.07
CA MET A 62 3.46 -13.99 21.75
C MET A 62 4.41 -15.02 22.36
N THR A 63 5.62 -15.18 21.85
CA THR A 63 6.63 -16.05 22.50
C THR A 63 7.12 -15.50 23.83
N ARG A 64 7.04 -14.19 24.04
CA ARG A 64 7.41 -13.53 25.30
C ARG A 64 6.26 -13.47 26.29
N VAL A 65 5.05 -13.57 25.82
CA VAL A 65 3.84 -13.54 26.65
C VAL A 65 3.56 -14.96 27.15
N ARG A 66 3.47 -15.10 28.45
CA ARG A 66 3.08 -16.36 29.09
C ARG A 66 1.59 -16.30 29.39
N LEU A 67 0.80 -16.90 28.52
CA LEU A 67 -0.61 -17.17 28.80
C LEU A 67 -0.70 -18.39 29.75
N PRO A 68 -1.70 -18.43 30.64
CA PRO A 68 -1.93 -19.64 31.46
C PRO A 68 -2.09 -20.89 30.58
N SER A 69 -1.54 -22.01 31.01
CA SER A 69 -1.55 -23.25 30.23
C SER A 69 -2.94 -23.80 29.97
N ASP A 70 -3.93 -23.49 30.81
CA ASP A 70 -5.32 -23.87 30.65
C ASP A 70 -6.06 -23.08 29.57
N CYS A 71 -5.47 -22.00 29.01
CA CYS A 71 -6.06 -21.23 27.93
C CYS A 71 -6.11 -21.97 26.59
N THR A 72 -5.31 -23.02 26.41
CA THR A 72 -5.40 -23.87 25.19
C THR A 72 -6.65 -24.76 25.20
N GLN A 73 -7.07 -25.22 26.40
CA GLN A 73 -8.29 -26.01 26.61
C GLN A 73 -9.00 -25.55 27.88
N PRO A 74 -9.73 -24.42 27.82
CA PRO A 74 -10.40 -23.88 29.00
C PRO A 74 -11.51 -24.79 29.48
N ALA A 75 -11.56 -25.05 30.77
CA ALA A 75 -12.50 -25.96 31.39
C ALA A 75 -13.92 -25.40 31.51
N THR A 76 -14.07 -24.06 31.52
CA THR A 76 -15.33 -23.36 31.68
C THR A 76 -15.50 -22.26 30.64
N ALA A 77 -16.74 -21.86 30.38
CA ALA A 77 -17.03 -20.72 29.49
C ALA A 77 -16.46 -19.42 30.05
N LEU A 78 -16.49 -19.22 31.39
CA LEU A 78 -15.90 -18.05 32.02
C LEU A 78 -14.37 -18.01 31.80
N ARG A 79 -13.69 -19.14 31.98
CA ARG A 79 -12.24 -19.22 31.76
C ARG A 79 -11.88 -18.98 30.30
N SER A 80 -12.67 -19.47 29.37
CA SER A 80 -12.53 -19.16 27.92
C SER A 80 -12.62 -17.66 27.65
N LEU A 81 -13.56 -16.98 28.27
CA LEU A 81 -13.73 -15.53 28.15
C LEU A 81 -12.53 -14.78 28.75
N GLU A 82 -12.04 -15.17 29.91
CA GLU A 82 -10.85 -14.59 30.54
C GLU A 82 -9.62 -14.75 29.64
N CYS A 83 -9.43 -15.92 29.03
CA CYS A 83 -8.33 -16.16 28.09
C CYS A 83 -8.44 -15.30 26.83
N LYS A 84 -9.64 -15.13 26.27
CA LYS A 84 -9.88 -14.23 25.16
C LYS A 84 -9.59 -12.77 25.51
N ASN A 85 -10.00 -12.33 26.68
CA ASN A 85 -9.74 -10.98 27.16
C ASN A 85 -8.25 -10.73 27.36
N ALA A 86 -7.52 -11.69 27.93
CA ALA A 86 -6.08 -11.61 28.07
C ALA A 86 -5.36 -11.52 26.71
N LEU A 87 -5.78 -12.31 25.75
CA LEU A 87 -5.25 -12.27 24.39
C LEU A 87 -5.54 -10.94 23.71
N GLN A 88 -6.76 -10.44 23.85
CA GLN A 88 -7.16 -9.14 23.30
C GLN A 88 -6.34 -7.99 23.91
N LEU A 89 -6.06 -8.05 25.20
CA LEU A 89 -5.22 -7.08 25.89
C LEU A 89 -3.79 -7.08 25.33
N GLN A 90 -3.22 -8.25 25.07
CA GLN A 90 -1.91 -8.38 24.44
C GLN A 90 -1.92 -7.86 23.01
N ALA A 91 -2.98 -8.10 22.24
CA ALA A 91 -3.16 -7.54 20.90
C ALA A 91 -3.19 -6.02 20.92
N ASN A 92 -3.87 -5.42 21.89
CA ASN A 92 -3.92 -3.97 22.06
C ASN A 92 -2.54 -3.38 22.41
N TYR A 93 -1.79 -4.00 23.28
CA TYR A 93 -0.42 -3.60 23.63
C TYR A 93 0.51 -3.71 22.41
N PHE A 94 0.43 -4.80 21.67
CA PHE A 94 1.21 -5.00 20.45
C PHE A 94 0.88 -3.93 19.39
N GLU A 95 -0.38 -3.64 19.15
CA GLU A 95 -0.79 -2.60 18.17
C GLU A 95 -0.27 -1.23 18.56
N ARG A 96 -0.29 -0.89 19.84
CA ARG A 96 0.26 0.37 20.34
C ARG A 96 1.77 0.44 20.11
N ASP A 97 2.49 -0.59 20.49
CA ASP A 97 3.95 -0.69 20.32
C ASP A 97 4.33 -0.62 18.83
N TRP A 98 3.60 -1.33 17.99
CA TRP A 98 3.80 -1.31 16.55
C TRP A 98 3.61 0.08 15.94
N LYS A 99 2.54 0.77 16.29
CA LYS A 99 2.26 2.14 15.83
C LYS A 99 3.32 3.12 16.33
N ASP A 100 3.71 3.02 17.58
CA ASP A 100 4.70 3.91 18.19
C ASP A 100 6.07 3.75 17.54
N ARG A 101 6.49 2.54 17.24
CA ARG A 101 7.75 2.26 16.52
C ARG A 101 7.74 2.84 15.12
N ILE A 102 6.66 2.66 14.40
CA ILE A 102 6.52 3.20 13.02
C ILE A 102 6.48 4.72 13.04
N ALA A 103 5.79 5.33 13.98
CA ALA A 103 5.77 6.77 14.17
C ALA A 103 7.15 7.33 14.50
N GLY A 104 7.98 6.56 15.21
CA GLY A 104 9.38 6.89 15.51
C GLY A 104 10.37 6.70 14.36
N GLY A 105 9.90 6.26 13.19
CA GLY A 105 10.74 6.06 12.00
C GLY A 105 11.30 4.65 11.83
N TRP A 106 11.01 3.72 12.75
CA TRP A 106 11.42 2.34 12.60
C TRP A 106 10.68 1.66 11.44
N ARG A 107 11.38 0.80 10.73
CA ARG A 107 10.82 -0.02 9.66
C ARG A 107 11.24 -1.47 9.85
N PRO A 108 10.33 -2.45 9.61
CA PRO A 108 10.70 -3.85 9.65
C PRO A 108 11.66 -4.22 8.53
N GLU A 109 12.43 -5.28 8.75
CA GLU A 109 13.33 -5.82 7.72
C GLU A 109 12.53 -6.27 6.48
N GLY A 110 13.07 -5.97 5.30
CA GLY A 110 12.44 -6.33 4.02
C GLY A 110 11.31 -5.40 3.58
N VAL A 111 11.06 -4.32 4.32
CA VAL A 111 10.08 -3.29 3.98
C VAL A 111 10.78 -1.95 3.87
N ASP A 112 10.85 -1.44 2.67
CA ASP A 112 11.40 -0.11 2.36
C ASP A 112 10.31 0.97 2.36
#